data_5b29777f7a739bd215f162fc445d4325
#
_entry.id   5b29777f7a739bd215f162fc445d4325
#
_cell.length_a   1.000
_cell.length_b   1.000
_cell.length_c   1.000
_cell.angle_alpha   90.00
_cell.angle_beta   90.00
_cell.angle_gamma   90.00
#
_symmetry.space_group_name_H-M   'P 1'
#
loop_
_entity.id
_entity.type
_entity.pdbx_description
1 polymer ?
#
loop_
_entity_poly.entity_id
_entity_poly.type
_entity_poly.pdbx_seq_one_letter_code
_entity_poly.pdbx_strand_id
1 'polypeptide(L)'
;MKQEEEKAIGVPENAFRELKPGEVYNPLMSPDKKYPEVNLWSVLWGIAMAVLFSAAAAYLGLKVGQVFEAAIPIAIIAVGVSGAAKRKNALGENVIIQSIGASSGVIVAGAIFTLPALYILQESYPQEITVTFAQVFISSLLGGVLGILFLIPFRKYFVSDMHGKYPFPEATATTQVLVSGEKGGSQAKPLLMAGIISGLYDFIVATFGWWNENFTTRVCGFGEMLAEKAKLVFKVNTGAALLGLGYICLLYTSPSPRD
;
A
#
# COMPACT_ATOMS: atom_id res chain seq x y z
N MET A 1 -18.97 23.46 -18.52
CA MET A 1 -20.00 22.63 -17.89
C MET A 1 -19.62 21.15 -17.76
N LYS A 2 -18.59 20.62 -18.44
CA LYS A 2 -18.09 19.24 -18.19
C LYS A 2 -16.89 19.14 -17.26
N GLN A 3 -16.34 20.26 -16.80
CA GLN A 3 -15.21 20.31 -15.85
C GLN A 3 -15.64 20.42 -14.38
N GLU A 4 -16.93 20.58 -14.10
CA GLU A 4 -17.43 20.64 -12.72
C GLU A 4 -17.90 19.29 -12.18
N GLU A 5 -18.04 18.28 -13.03
CA GLU A 5 -18.44 16.93 -12.60
C GLU A 5 -17.26 16.00 -12.22
N GLU A 6 -16.03 16.36 -12.58
CA GLU A 6 -14.82 15.75 -12.00
C GLU A 6 -14.46 16.32 -10.61
N LYS A 7 -15.26 17.26 -10.12
CA LYS A 7 -15.21 17.73 -8.74
C LYS A 7 -15.64 16.64 -7.79
N ALA A 8 -14.61 15.94 -7.35
CA ALA A 8 -14.60 15.45 -5.99
C ALA A 8 -15.07 14.04 -5.74
N ILE A 9 -14.19 13.21 -5.82
CA ILE A 9 -13.99 12.17 -4.82
C ILE A 9 -13.68 12.86 -3.47
N GLY A 10 -14.67 13.50 -2.87
CA GLY A 10 -14.77 13.92 -1.47
C GLY A 10 -13.66 14.73 -0.79
N VAL A 11 -12.46 14.74 -1.30
CA VAL A 11 -11.32 15.49 -0.74
C VAL A 11 -11.24 16.86 -1.41
N PRO A 12 -11.13 17.98 -0.64
CA PRO A 12 -11.04 19.30 -1.25
C PRO A 12 -9.79 19.42 -2.13
N GLU A 13 -9.90 20.18 -3.23
CA GLU A 13 -8.81 20.37 -4.19
C GLU A 13 -7.52 20.91 -3.55
N ASN A 14 -7.66 21.78 -2.55
CA ASN A 14 -6.53 22.34 -1.81
C ASN A 14 -5.82 21.36 -0.87
N ALA A 15 -6.29 20.10 -0.78
CA ALA A 15 -5.55 19.03 -0.13
C ALA A 15 -4.33 18.56 -0.93
N PHE A 16 -4.33 18.77 -2.25
CA PHE A 16 -3.34 18.22 -3.18
C PHE A 16 -2.35 19.25 -3.72
N ARG A 17 -2.49 20.51 -3.35
CA ARG A 17 -1.62 21.60 -3.82
C ARG A 17 -1.18 22.50 -2.66
N GLU A 18 -0.17 23.30 -2.91
CA GLU A 18 0.23 24.33 -1.97
C GLU A 18 -0.91 25.33 -1.70
N LEU A 19 -1.07 25.70 -0.45
CA LEU A 19 -2.07 26.68 -0.04
C LEU A 19 -1.67 28.08 -0.51
N LYS A 20 -2.62 28.84 -1.08
CA LYS A 20 -2.41 30.24 -1.42
C LYS A 20 -2.31 31.09 -0.16
N PRO A 21 -1.64 32.25 -0.20
CA PRO A 21 -1.59 33.18 0.93
C PRO A 21 -3.00 33.51 1.45
N GLY A 22 -3.27 33.21 2.73
CA GLY A 22 -4.57 33.38 3.37
C GLY A 22 -5.58 32.25 3.17
N GLU A 23 -5.25 31.23 2.41
CA GLU A 23 -6.07 30.04 2.25
C GLU A 23 -5.86 29.06 3.43
N VAL A 24 -6.95 28.49 3.93
CA VAL A 24 -6.93 27.51 5.03
C VAL A 24 -7.45 26.17 4.53
N TYR A 25 -6.72 25.11 4.82
CA TYR A 25 -7.20 23.75 4.56
C TYR A 25 -8.19 23.32 5.64
N ASN A 26 -9.38 22.94 5.21
CA ASN A 26 -10.41 22.38 6.07
C ASN A 26 -10.41 20.87 5.96
N PRO A 27 -10.02 20.10 7.00
CA PRO A 27 -10.00 18.65 6.97
C PRO A 27 -11.43 18.08 6.86
N LEU A 28 -11.55 16.94 6.19
CA LEU A 28 -12.81 16.20 6.06
C LEU A 28 -13.42 15.81 7.40
N MET A 29 -12.57 15.40 8.34
CA MET A 29 -12.95 15.12 9.71
C MET A 29 -12.69 16.38 10.54
N SER A 30 -13.76 17.08 10.90
CA SER A 30 -13.64 18.29 11.73
C SER A 30 -13.07 17.94 13.11
N PRO A 31 -12.08 18.69 13.62
CA PRO A 31 -11.52 18.48 14.97
C PRO A 31 -12.55 18.70 16.08
N ASP A 32 -13.65 19.43 15.81
CA ASP A 32 -14.69 19.75 16.78
C ASP A 32 -15.73 18.63 16.94
N LYS A 33 -15.72 17.62 16.05
CA LYS A 33 -16.65 16.50 16.09
C LYS A 33 -15.94 15.23 16.56
N LYS A 34 -16.61 14.49 17.46
CA LYS A 34 -16.15 13.15 17.84
C LYS A 34 -16.63 12.13 16.82
N TYR A 35 -15.70 11.45 16.19
CA TYR A 35 -15.94 10.34 15.27
C TYR A 35 -15.61 9.01 15.97
N PRO A 36 -16.28 7.92 15.61
CA PRO A 36 -15.83 6.60 16.01
C PRO A 36 -14.52 6.26 15.27
N GLU A 37 -13.44 6.11 16.01
CA GLU A 37 -12.12 5.82 15.47
C GLU A 37 -11.60 4.52 16.07
N VAL A 38 -10.99 4.60 17.26
CA VAL A 38 -10.42 3.46 17.96
C VAL A 38 -11.50 2.77 18.80
N ASN A 39 -11.95 1.62 18.33
CA ASN A 39 -12.88 0.76 19.06
C ASN A 39 -12.53 -0.72 18.82
N LEU A 40 -13.22 -1.62 19.49
CA LEU A 40 -12.94 -3.05 19.39
C LEU A 40 -13.08 -3.57 17.95
N TRP A 41 -14.02 -3.04 17.18
CA TRP A 41 -14.21 -3.39 15.77
C TRP A 41 -13.00 -3.01 14.94
N SER A 42 -12.58 -1.74 14.99
CA SER A 42 -11.46 -1.25 14.17
C SER A 42 -10.14 -1.93 14.55
N VAL A 43 -9.91 -2.17 15.84
CA VAL A 43 -8.69 -2.83 16.31
C VAL A 43 -8.65 -4.31 15.90
N LEU A 44 -9.74 -5.06 16.10
CA LEU A 44 -9.77 -6.49 15.73
C LEU A 44 -9.64 -6.68 14.23
N TRP A 45 -10.35 -5.89 13.42
CA TRP A 45 -10.19 -5.94 11.97
C TRP A 45 -8.80 -5.49 11.52
N GLY A 46 -8.25 -4.45 12.14
CA GLY A 46 -6.88 -4.01 11.88
C GLY A 46 -5.85 -5.11 12.15
N ILE A 47 -5.95 -5.79 13.30
CA ILE A 47 -5.08 -6.93 13.65
C ILE A 47 -5.27 -8.08 12.66
N ALA A 48 -6.50 -8.43 12.30
CA ALA A 48 -6.78 -9.48 11.33
C ALA A 48 -6.13 -9.18 9.97
N MET A 49 -6.24 -7.92 9.49
CA MET A 49 -5.57 -7.46 8.28
C MET A 49 -4.04 -7.48 8.43
N ALA A 50 -3.51 -7.04 9.57
CA ALA A 50 -2.08 -7.07 9.82
C ALA A 50 -1.52 -8.49 9.73
N VAL A 51 -2.16 -9.48 10.34
CA VAL A 51 -1.74 -10.89 10.28
C VAL A 51 -1.82 -11.43 8.86
N LEU A 52 -2.94 -11.20 8.17
CA LEU A 52 -3.15 -11.70 6.81
C LEU A 52 -2.11 -11.12 5.83
N PHE A 53 -1.96 -9.80 5.85
CA PHE A 53 -1.07 -9.12 4.90
C PHE A 53 0.41 -9.25 5.27
N SER A 54 0.76 -9.42 6.55
CA SER A 54 2.13 -9.81 6.94
C SER A 54 2.52 -11.17 6.35
N ALA A 55 1.64 -12.16 6.47
CA ALA A 55 1.91 -13.50 5.92
C ALA A 55 2.01 -13.45 4.38
N ALA A 56 1.10 -12.73 3.71
CA ALA A 56 1.13 -12.58 2.26
C ALA A 56 2.40 -11.82 1.79
N ALA A 57 2.74 -10.72 2.45
CA ALA A 57 3.93 -9.92 2.12
C ALA A 57 5.22 -10.71 2.36
N ALA A 58 5.30 -11.49 3.45
CA ALA A 58 6.44 -12.36 3.74
C ALA A 58 6.61 -13.42 2.66
N TYR A 59 5.54 -14.11 2.31
CA TYR A 59 5.57 -15.13 1.26
C TYR A 59 6.01 -14.57 -0.09
N LEU A 60 5.41 -13.47 -0.52
CA LEU A 60 5.72 -12.83 -1.80
C LEU A 60 7.11 -12.22 -1.82
N GLY A 61 7.51 -11.57 -0.74
CA GLY A 61 8.85 -11.00 -0.60
C GLY A 61 9.95 -12.04 -0.72
N LEU A 62 9.79 -13.20 -0.09
CA LEU A 62 10.74 -14.30 -0.20
C LEU A 62 10.71 -14.97 -1.58
N LYS A 63 9.53 -15.08 -2.21
CA LYS A 63 9.38 -15.73 -3.52
C LYS A 63 9.82 -14.86 -4.69
N VAL A 64 9.47 -13.58 -4.67
CA VAL A 64 9.65 -12.66 -5.80
C VAL A 64 10.77 -11.66 -5.55
N GLY A 65 11.21 -11.50 -4.31
CA GLY A 65 12.21 -10.49 -3.93
C GLY A 65 11.67 -9.06 -3.90
N GLN A 66 10.35 -8.91 -3.92
CA GLN A 66 9.67 -7.60 -3.85
C GLN A 66 8.56 -7.64 -2.81
N VAL A 67 8.47 -6.60 -2.00
CA VAL A 67 7.37 -6.39 -1.07
C VAL A 67 6.57 -5.20 -1.54
N PHE A 68 5.28 -5.40 -1.75
CA PHE A 68 4.37 -4.31 -2.09
C PHE A 68 3.60 -3.86 -0.86
N GLU A 69 3.28 -2.59 -0.84
CA GLU A 69 2.52 -2.00 0.24
C GLU A 69 1.04 -2.40 0.16
N ALA A 70 0.53 -2.93 1.27
CA ALA A 70 -0.86 -3.41 1.32
C ALA A 70 -1.87 -2.30 1.70
N ALA A 71 -1.47 -1.04 1.76
CA ALA A 71 -2.29 0.07 2.21
C ALA A 71 -3.60 0.20 1.42
N ILE A 72 -3.54 0.14 0.10
CA ILE A 72 -4.72 0.26 -0.78
C ILE A 72 -5.64 -0.96 -0.67
N PRO A 73 -5.16 -2.22 -0.81
CA PRO A 73 -5.99 -3.41 -0.60
C PRO A 73 -6.68 -3.43 0.77
N ILE A 74 -5.98 -3.08 1.82
CA ILE A 74 -6.55 -3.03 3.17
C ILE A 74 -7.62 -1.95 3.28
N ALA A 75 -7.42 -0.78 2.68
CA ALA A 75 -8.42 0.27 2.64
C ALA A 75 -9.71 -0.19 1.92
N ILE A 76 -9.58 -0.91 0.80
CA ILE A 76 -10.71 -1.49 0.07
C ILE A 76 -11.48 -2.48 0.94
N ILE A 77 -10.76 -3.38 1.62
CA ILE A 77 -11.38 -4.37 2.51
C ILE A 77 -12.06 -3.68 3.70
N ALA A 78 -11.41 -2.69 4.33
CA ALA A 78 -11.96 -1.94 5.44
C ALA A 78 -13.29 -1.28 5.06
N VAL A 79 -13.33 -0.59 3.92
CA VAL A 79 -14.54 0.02 3.36
C VAL A 79 -15.60 -1.04 3.06
N GLY A 80 -15.23 -2.15 2.44
CA GLY A 80 -16.14 -3.24 2.09
C GLY A 80 -16.79 -3.89 3.31
N VAL A 81 -16.00 -4.20 4.33
CA VAL A 81 -16.47 -4.81 5.59
C VAL A 81 -17.33 -3.86 6.38
N SER A 82 -16.96 -2.59 6.49
CA SER A 82 -17.76 -1.58 7.16
C SER A 82 -19.08 -1.33 6.44
N GLY A 83 -19.06 -1.33 5.10
CA GLY A 83 -20.27 -1.24 4.27
C GLY A 83 -21.19 -2.44 4.44
N ALA A 84 -20.65 -3.67 4.43
CA ALA A 84 -21.41 -4.90 4.67
C ALA A 84 -22.04 -4.92 6.07
N ALA A 85 -21.33 -4.43 7.08
CA ALA A 85 -21.82 -4.28 8.44
C ALA A 85 -22.76 -3.07 8.63
N LYS A 86 -23.05 -2.30 7.56
CA LYS A 86 -23.90 -1.10 7.55
C LYS A 86 -23.51 -0.08 8.63
N ARG A 87 -22.22 0.07 8.87
CA ARG A 87 -21.70 1.03 9.83
C ARG A 87 -21.82 2.45 9.28
N LYS A 88 -22.26 3.37 10.14
CA LYS A 88 -22.40 4.79 9.80
C LYS A 88 -21.19 5.57 10.30
N ASN A 89 -20.76 6.58 9.55
CA ASN A 89 -19.58 7.40 9.89
C ASN A 89 -18.32 6.55 10.14
N ALA A 90 -18.11 5.55 9.27
CA ALA A 90 -17.07 4.54 9.45
C ALA A 90 -15.67 5.01 9.00
N LEU A 91 -15.52 6.24 8.47
CA LEU A 91 -14.26 6.74 7.94
C LEU A 91 -13.13 6.64 8.97
N GLY A 92 -13.36 7.09 10.20
CA GLY A 92 -12.36 7.00 11.28
C GLY A 92 -11.96 5.57 11.60
N GLU A 93 -12.95 4.66 11.70
CA GLU A 93 -12.71 3.23 11.93
C GLU A 93 -11.91 2.60 10.78
N ASN A 94 -12.26 2.93 9.52
CA ASN A 94 -11.58 2.42 8.34
C ASN A 94 -10.13 2.91 8.25
N VAL A 95 -9.86 4.16 8.66
CA VAL A 95 -8.50 4.71 8.77
C VAL A 95 -7.69 3.92 9.80
N ILE A 96 -8.27 3.57 10.95
CA ILE A 96 -7.59 2.77 11.97
C ILE A 96 -7.31 1.35 11.47
N ILE A 97 -8.29 0.69 10.84
CA ILE A 97 -8.11 -0.64 10.24
C ILE A 97 -6.97 -0.61 9.21
N GLN A 98 -6.99 0.36 8.31
CA GLN A 98 -5.98 0.53 7.29
C GLN A 98 -4.60 0.83 7.90
N SER A 99 -4.51 1.71 8.89
CA SER A 99 -3.23 2.07 9.51
C SER A 99 -2.59 0.90 10.24
N ILE A 100 -3.35 0.13 11.02
CA ILE A 100 -2.86 -1.07 11.71
C ILE A 100 -2.44 -2.12 10.68
N GLY A 101 -3.27 -2.35 9.68
CA GLY A 101 -2.98 -3.34 8.64
C GLY A 101 -1.75 -2.98 7.80
N ALA A 102 -1.65 -1.75 7.33
CA ALA A 102 -0.55 -1.29 6.47
C ALA A 102 0.80 -1.25 7.20
N SER A 103 0.82 -0.96 8.52
CA SER A 103 2.06 -0.96 9.31
C SER A 103 2.77 -2.32 9.28
N SER A 104 2.02 -3.40 9.12
CA SER A 104 2.56 -4.76 9.03
C SER A 104 3.45 -4.95 7.79
N GLY A 105 3.04 -4.41 6.63
CA GLY A 105 3.79 -4.50 5.38
C GLY A 105 5.16 -3.84 5.47
N VAL A 106 5.24 -2.67 6.10
CA VAL A 106 6.50 -1.92 6.29
C VAL A 106 7.47 -2.69 7.17
N ILE A 107 6.99 -3.26 8.30
CA ILE A 107 7.82 -4.06 9.21
C ILE A 107 8.32 -5.33 8.51
N VAL A 108 7.43 -6.00 7.79
CA VAL A 108 7.78 -7.21 7.03
C VAL A 108 8.79 -6.89 5.93
N ALA A 109 8.65 -5.77 5.21
CA ALA A 109 9.61 -5.34 4.20
C ALA A 109 11.01 -5.19 4.79
N GLY A 110 11.15 -4.51 5.91
CA GLY A 110 12.43 -4.39 6.63
C GLY A 110 13.00 -5.75 7.05
N ALA A 111 12.15 -6.63 7.59
CA ALA A 111 12.56 -7.95 8.05
C ALA A 111 13.02 -8.88 6.92
N ILE A 112 12.32 -8.91 5.78
CA ILE A 112 12.61 -9.82 4.66
C ILE A 112 13.93 -9.49 3.98
N PHE A 113 14.32 -8.23 3.91
CA PHE A 113 15.60 -7.86 3.28
C PHE A 113 16.81 -8.04 4.20
N THR A 114 16.61 -8.22 5.50
CA THR A 114 17.70 -8.32 6.47
C THR A 114 17.81 -9.70 7.14
N LEU A 115 16.70 -10.26 7.61
CA LEU A 115 16.72 -11.50 8.38
C LEU A 115 17.16 -12.76 7.60
N PRO A 116 16.86 -12.95 6.30
CA PRO A 116 17.34 -14.11 5.55
C PRO A 116 18.86 -14.23 5.56
N ALA A 117 19.57 -13.10 5.59
CA ALA A 117 21.04 -13.12 5.70
C ALA A 117 21.53 -13.81 6.97
N LEU A 118 20.81 -13.64 8.11
CA LEU A 118 21.16 -14.30 9.38
C LEU A 118 20.95 -15.81 9.29
N TYR A 119 19.89 -16.26 8.63
CA TYR A 119 19.64 -17.70 8.43
C TYR A 119 20.69 -18.35 7.52
N ILE A 120 21.13 -17.65 6.46
CA ILE A 120 22.20 -18.11 5.57
C ILE A 120 23.53 -18.17 6.35
N LEU A 121 23.82 -17.18 7.17
CA LEU A 121 25.01 -17.17 8.02
C LEU A 121 24.97 -18.28 9.07
N GLN A 122 23.82 -18.56 9.66
CA GLN A 122 23.64 -19.66 10.59
C GLN A 122 23.94 -21.02 9.93
N GLU A 123 23.55 -21.21 8.68
CA GLU A 123 23.89 -22.44 7.93
C GLU A 123 25.41 -22.58 7.71
N SER A 124 26.07 -21.46 7.44
CA SER A 124 27.52 -21.42 7.22
C SER A 124 28.34 -21.52 8.51
N TYR A 125 27.83 -20.98 9.60
CA TYR A 125 28.50 -20.89 10.93
C TYR A 125 27.59 -21.36 12.06
N PRO A 126 27.19 -22.64 12.10
CA PRO A 126 26.16 -23.13 13.01
C PRO A 126 26.56 -23.12 14.51
N GLN A 127 27.86 -23.00 14.79
CA GLN A 127 28.38 -22.93 16.18
C GLN A 127 28.44 -21.49 16.72
N GLU A 128 28.48 -20.50 15.84
CA GLU A 128 28.70 -19.12 16.22
C GLU A 128 27.40 -18.28 16.13
N ILE A 129 26.52 -18.63 15.22
CA ILE A 129 25.29 -17.88 14.95
C ILE A 129 24.07 -18.77 15.16
N THR A 130 23.21 -18.36 16.09
CA THR A 130 21.91 -19.01 16.32
C THR A 130 20.82 -17.96 16.19
N VAL A 131 19.86 -18.17 15.29
CA VAL A 131 18.72 -17.29 15.10
C VAL A 131 17.51 -17.92 15.79
N THR A 132 16.99 -17.24 16.80
CA THR A 132 15.80 -17.70 17.54
C THR A 132 14.60 -16.81 17.22
N PHE A 133 13.40 -17.39 17.32
CA PHE A 133 12.15 -16.63 17.15
C PHE A 133 12.10 -15.40 18.06
N ALA A 134 12.54 -15.52 19.31
CA ALA A 134 12.53 -14.41 20.26
C ALA A 134 13.42 -13.24 19.80
N GLN A 135 14.60 -13.52 19.25
CA GLN A 135 15.49 -12.49 18.71
C GLN A 135 14.85 -11.76 17.53
N VAL A 136 14.25 -12.49 16.60
CA VAL A 136 13.55 -11.92 15.44
C VAL A 136 12.37 -11.06 15.88
N PHE A 137 11.57 -11.58 16.82
CA PHE A 137 10.40 -10.87 17.35
C PHE A 137 10.79 -9.57 18.06
N ILE A 138 11.75 -9.63 18.98
CA ILE A 138 12.20 -8.46 19.75
C ILE A 138 12.85 -7.44 18.82
N SER A 139 13.68 -7.87 17.88
CA SER A 139 14.31 -6.98 16.90
C SER A 139 13.28 -6.23 16.07
N SER A 140 12.28 -6.93 15.54
CA SER A 140 11.19 -6.32 14.75
C SER A 140 10.33 -5.37 15.59
N LEU A 141 10.02 -5.76 16.83
CA LEU A 141 9.26 -4.92 17.77
C LEU A 141 10.01 -3.62 18.10
N LEU A 142 11.29 -3.73 18.46
CA LEU A 142 12.12 -2.57 18.77
C LEU A 142 12.32 -1.68 17.55
N GLY A 143 12.51 -2.27 16.38
CA GLY A 143 12.58 -1.53 15.10
C GLY A 143 11.31 -0.75 14.81
N GLY A 144 10.13 -1.34 15.00
CA GLY A 144 8.84 -0.67 14.87
C GLY A 144 8.67 0.49 15.85
N VAL A 145 8.97 0.28 17.13
CA VAL A 145 8.92 1.32 18.16
C VAL A 145 9.88 2.47 17.83
N LEU A 146 11.11 2.14 17.44
CA LEU A 146 12.12 3.12 17.06
C LEU A 146 11.69 3.95 15.85
N GLY A 147 11.09 3.31 14.83
CA GLY A 147 10.54 4.00 13.66
C GLY A 147 9.46 5.01 14.02
N ILE A 148 8.54 4.66 14.94
CA ILE A 148 7.53 5.58 15.44
C ILE A 148 8.18 6.77 16.17
N LEU A 149 9.13 6.52 17.05
CA LEU A 149 9.81 7.56 17.80
C LEU A 149 10.55 8.54 16.89
N PHE A 150 11.19 8.07 15.84
CA PHE A 150 11.82 8.92 14.84
C PHE A 150 10.82 9.73 14.02
N LEU A 151 9.64 9.17 13.72
CA LEU A 151 8.64 9.88 12.92
C LEU A 151 7.97 11.03 13.67
N ILE A 152 7.79 10.93 14.99
CA ILE A 152 7.07 11.93 15.80
C ILE A 152 7.58 13.38 15.55
N PRO A 153 8.88 13.69 15.64
CA PRO A 153 9.37 15.06 15.43
C PRO A 153 9.18 15.55 13.99
N PHE A 154 9.18 14.65 13.00
CA PHE A 154 9.01 15.01 11.59
C PHE A 154 7.56 15.12 11.15
N ARG A 155 6.60 14.65 11.96
CA ARG A 155 5.17 14.65 11.61
C ARG A 155 4.67 16.04 11.20
N LYS A 156 4.96 17.06 12.00
CA LYS A 156 4.53 18.44 11.71
C LYS A 156 5.10 18.93 10.39
N TYR A 157 6.38 18.67 10.16
CA TYR A 157 7.07 19.06 8.94
C TYR A 157 6.39 18.48 7.69
N PHE A 158 6.16 17.15 7.65
CA PHE A 158 5.58 16.52 6.47
C PHE A 158 4.09 16.80 6.28
N VAL A 159 3.31 16.88 7.37
CA VAL A 159 1.85 17.01 7.28
C VAL A 159 1.40 18.45 7.15
N SER A 160 2.11 19.42 7.78
CA SER A 160 1.71 20.83 7.82
C SER A 160 2.63 21.73 7.01
N ASP A 161 3.92 21.74 7.32
CA ASP A 161 4.84 22.70 6.76
C ASP A 161 5.13 22.46 5.27
N MET A 162 5.06 21.20 4.83
CA MET A 162 5.25 20.76 3.45
C MET A 162 3.93 20.37 2.75
N HIS A 163 2.79 20.89 3.22
CA HIS A 163 1.50 20.64 2.62
C HIS A 163 1.49 20.97 1.12
N GLY A 164 1.08 20.01 0.31
CA GLY A 164 0.96 20.15 -1.15
C GLY A 164 2.26 20.20 -1.94
N LYS A 165 3.45 20.16 -1.27
CA LYS A 165 4.75 20.17 -1.96
C LYS A 165 5.19 18.78 -2.43
N TYR A 166 4.79 17.74 -1.72
CA TYR A 166 5.11 16.36 -2.07
C TYR A 166 3.87 15.64 -2.60
N PRO A 167 3.96 14.88 -3.69
CA PRO A 167 2.81 14.27 -4.34
C PRO A 167 2.19 13.11 -3.54
N PHE A 168 2.96 12.34 -2.76
CA PHE A 168 2.50 11.17 -1.98
C PHE A 168 1.44 10.31 -2.70
N PRO A 169 1.72 9.72 -3.87
CA PRO A 169 0.70 9.12 -4.73
C PRO A 169 -0.07 7.97 -4.06
N GLU A 170 0.61 7.10 -3.33
CA GLU A 170 -0.03 5.96 -2.64
C GLU A 170 -0.92 6.42 -1.48
N ALA A 171 -0.45 7.37 -0.66
CA ALA A 171 -1.25 7.92 0.43
C ALA A 171 -2.48 8.67 -0.09
N THR A 172 -2.34 9.40 -1.20
CA THR A 172 -3.43 10.08 -1.89
C THR A 172 -4.47 9.08 -2.39
N ALA A 173 -4.04 8.03 -3.10
CA ALA A 173 -4.93 6.98 -3.58
C ALA A 173 -5.65 6.25 -2.44
N THR A 174 -4.93 5.88 -1.38
CA THR A 174 -5.51 5.25 -0.18
C THR A 174 -6.56 6.15 0.47
N THR A 175 -6.28 7.45 0.60
CA THR A 175 -7.22 8.42 1.16
C THR A 175 -8.47 8.53 0.29
N GLN A 176 -8.33 8.59 -1.03
CA GLN A 176 -9.47 8.61 -1.96
C GLN A 176 -10.35 7.37 -1.84
N VAL A 177 -9.74 6.20 -1.69
CA VAL A 177 -10.46 4.93 -1.45
C VAL A 177 -11.28 5.00 -0.16
N LEU A 178 -10.67 5.41 0.96
CA LEU A 178 -11.34 5.51 2.25
C LEU A 178 -12.50 6.51 2.24
N VAL A 179 -12.29 7.67 1.62
CA VAL A 179 -13.32 8.74 1.52
C VAL A 179 -14.45 8.35 0.58
N SER A 180 -14.16 7.69 -0.54
CA SER A 180 -15.20 7.20 -1.45
C SER A 180 -16.12 6.19 -0.78
N GLY A 181 -15.58 5.39 0.14
CA GLY A 181 -16.34 4.45 0.93
C GLY A 181 -17.35 5.09 1.90
N GLU A 182 -17.02 6.24 2.48
CA GLU A 182 -17.92 6.96 3.40
C GLU A 182 -19.17 7.51 2.70
N LYS A 183 -19.03 7.96 1.46
CA LYS A 183 -20.15 8.53 0.68
C LYS A 183 -21.16 7.51 0.18
N GLY A 184 -20.89 6.24 0.33
CA GLY A 184 -21.84 5.13 0.16
C GLY A 184 -22.10 4.65 -1.27
N GLY A 185 -22.12 3.36 -1.43
CA GLY A 185 -22.84 2.56 -2.43
C GLY A 185 -22.34 2.58 -3.87
N SER A 186 -22.42 3.67 -4.58
CA SER A 186 -22.18 3.63 -6.03
C SER A 186 -20.68 3.67 -6.40
N GLN A 187 -19.85 4.31 -5.60
CA GLN A 187 -18.41 4.41 -5.87
C GLN A 187 -17.58 3.26 -5.27
N ALA A 188 -18.05 2.65 -4.18
CA ALA A 188 -17.41 1.48 -3.60
C ALA A 188 -17.56 0.22 -4.49
N LYS A 189 -18.65 0.13 -5.28
CA LYS A 189 -18.91 -1.02 -6.15
C LYS A 189 -17.87 -1.21 -7.26
N PRO A 190 -17.50 -0.21 -8.08
CA PRO A 190 -16.42 -0.33 -9.05
C PRO A 190 -15.09 -0.71 -8.41
N LEU A 191 -14.79 -0.15 -7.23
CA LEU A 191 -13.56 -0.43 -6.50
C LEU A 191 -13.48 -1.90 -6.05
N LEU A 192 -14.57 -2.42 -5.46
CA LEU A 192 -14.66 -3.83 -5.08
C LEU A 192 -14.58 -4.74 -6.30
N MET A 193 -15.26 -4.40 -7.39
CA MET A 193 -15.19 -5.17 -8.63
C MET A 193 -13.77 -5.19 -9.22
N ALA A 194 -13.10 -4.05 -9.25
CA ALA A 194 -11.71 -3.98 -9.70
C ALA A 194 -10.79 -4.82 -8.83
N GLY A 195 -10.96 -4.78 -7.50
CA GLY A 195 -10.22 -5.62 -6.56
C GLY A 195 -10.45 -7.12 -6.76
N ILE A 196 -11.69 -7.53 -7.01
CA ILE A 196 -12.04 -8.93 -7.30
C ILE A 196 -11.44 -9.37 -8.64
N ILE A 197 -11.58 -8.55 -9.69
CA ILE A 197 -11.07 -8.90 -11.04
C ILE A 197 -9.54 -9.01 -11.01
N SER A 198 -8.83 -8.05 -10.41
CA SER A 198 -7.37 -8.10 -10.31
C SER A 198 -6.90 -9.25 -9.42
N GLY A 199 -7.58 -9.50 -8.30
CA GLY A 199 -7.28 -10.63 -7.43
C GLY A 199 -7.50 -11.99 -8.10
N LEU A 200 -8.57 -12.13 -8.88
CA LEU A 200 -8.83 -13.34 -9.68
C LEU A 200 -7.77 -13.52 -10.78
N TYR A 201 -7.39 -12.44 -11.46
CA TYR A 201 -6.33 -12.47 -12.46
C TYR A 201 -5.01 -12.98 -11.86
N ASP A 202 -4.54 -12.36 -10.78
CA ASP A 202 -3.29 -12.76 -10.12
C ASP A 202 -3.39 -14.18 -9.53
N PHE A 203 -4.56 -14.58 -8.99
CA PHE A 203 -4.79 -15.93 -8.51
C PHE A 203 -4.69 -16.98 -9.63
N ILE A 204 -5.29 -16.71 -10.80
CA ILE A 204 -5.23 -17.61 -11.96
C ILE A 204 -3.80 -17.75 -12.45
N VAL A 205 -3.07 -16.64 -12.58
CA VAL A 205 -1.67 -16.65 -13.01
C VAL A 205 -0.79 -17.41 -12.02
N ALA A 206 -0.94 -17.15 -10.72
CA ALA A 206 -0.10 -17.76 -9.70
C ALA A 206 -0.42 -19.26 -9.48
N THR A 207 -1.70 -19.66 -9.61
CA THR A 207 -2.14 -21.03 -9.28
C THR A 207 -2.04 -21.96 -10.48
N PHE A 208 -2.53 -21.51 -11.64
CA PHE A 208 -2.63 -22.38 -12.84
C PHE A 208 -1.41 -22.22 -13.76
N GLY A 209 -0.64 -21.12 -13.63
CA GLY A 209 0.55 -20.90 -14.45
C GLY A 209 0.26 -20.87 -15.97
N TRP A 210 -0.94 -20.42 -16.37
CA TRP A 210 -1.33 -20.37 -17.78
C TRP A 210 -0.42 -19.51 -18.61
N TRP A 211 0.21 -18.49 -17.99
CA TRP A 211 1.30 -17.71 -18.57
C TRP A 211 2.27 -17.28 -17.47
N ASN A 212 3.47 -16.91 -17.89
CA ASN A 212 4.48 -16.43 -16.96
C ASN A 212 4.15 -14.99 -16.51
N GLU A 213 4.13 -14.78 -15.21
CA GLU A 213 3.99 -13.46 -14.60
C GLU A 213 5.06 -12.48 -15.07
N ASN A 214 6.24 -13.01 -15.43
CA ASN A 214 7.34 -12.24 -15.95
C ASN A 214 7.53 -12.50 -17.44
N PHE A 215 7.17 -11.52 -18.26
CA PHE A 215 7.48 -11.53 -19.68
C PHE A 215 8.94 -11.10 -19.88
N THR A 216 9.70 -11.90 -20.61
CA THR A 216 11.12 -11.62 -20.88
C THR A 216 11.40 -11.69 -22.38
N THR A 217 12.31 -10.84 -22.85
CA THR A 217 12.73 -10.86 -24.26
C THR A 217 13.37 -12.18 -24.69
N ARG A 218 13.79 -13.04 -23.75
CA ARG A 218 14.30 -14.40 -24.05
C ARG A 218 13.28 -15.34 -24.69
N VAL A 219 12.00 -15.00 -24.68
CA VAL A 219 10.95 -15.78 -25.35
C VAL A 219 11.13 -15.77 -26.88
N CYS A 220 11.74 -14.72 -27.44
CA CYS A 220 12.03 -14.59 -28.85
C CYS A 220 13.49 -14.96 -29.16
N GLY A 221 13.78 -15.73 -30.20
CA GLY A 221 15.13 -16.13 -30.54
C GLY A 221 16.11 -14.97 -30.77
N PHE A 222 15.63 -13.82 -31.28
CA PHE A 222 16.40 -12.59 -31.36
C PHE A 222 16.77 -12.05 -29.97
N GLY A 223 15.82 -12.07 -29.03
CA GLY A 223 16.05 -11.62 -27.66
C GLY A 223 17.00 -12.54 -26.90
N GLU A 224 16.98 -13.84 -27.18
CA GLU A 224 17.92 -14.80 -26.61
C GLU A 224 19.34 -14.54 -27.10
N MET A 225 19.51 -14.28 -28.41
CA MET A 225 20.79 -13.89 -28.99
C MET A 225 21.35 -12.60 -28.39
N LEU A 226 20.49 -11.59 -28.12
CA LEU A 226 20.86 -10.37 -27.43
C LEU A 226 21.28 -10.63 -25.98
N ALA A 227 20.56 -11.51 -25.29
CA ALA A 227 20.87 -11.89 -23.93
C ALA A 227 22.21 -12.59 -23.79
N GLU A 228 22.56 -13.45 -24.76
CA GLU A 228 23.85 -14.18 -24.77
C GLU A 228 25.03 -13.32 -25.20
N LYS A 229 24.89 -12.59 -26.31
CA LYS A 229 25.99 -11.81 -26.91
C LYS A 229 26.18 -10.44 -26.26
N ALA A 230 25.08 -9.70 -26.05
CA ALA A 230 25.13 -8.33 -25.52
C ALA A 230 24.83 -8.25 -24.03
N LYS A 231 24.46 -9.38 -23.37
CA LYS A 231 24.03 -9.42 -21.95
C LYS A 231 22.83 -8.51 -21.67
N LEU A 232 22.00 -8.25 -22.67
CA LEU A 232 20.88 -7.34 -22.62
C LEU A 232 19.58 -8.15 -22.51
N VAL A 233 18.91 -8.03 -21.37
CA VAL A 233 17.63 -8.71 -21.11
C VAL A 233 16.63 -7.67 -20.64
N PHE A 234 15.49 -7.60 -21.32
CA PHE A 234 14.35 -6.82 -20.87
C PHE A 234 13.31 -7.77 -20.23
N LYS A 235 12.85 -7.40 -19.04
CA LYS A 235 11.91 -8.19 -18.27
C LYS A 235 10.80 -7.29 -17.73
N VAL A 236 9.54 -7.67 -17.95
CA VAL A 236 8.35 -6.97 -17.48
C VAL A 236 7.52 -7.91 -16.62
N ASN A 237 7.15 -7.47 -15.43
CA ASN A 237 6.17 -8.18 -14.62
C ASN A 237 4.77 -7.69 -14.98
N THR A 238 3.85 -8.62 -15.25
CA THR A 238 2.47 -8.37 -15.70
C THR A 238 1.44 -8.53 -14.58
N GLY A 239 1.88 -8.59 -13.32
CA GLY A 239 0.99 -8.66 -12.17
C GLY A 239 0.06 -7.45 -12.09
N ALA A 240 -1.22 -7.69 -11.83
CA ALA A 240 -2.24 -6.64 -11.83
C ALA A 240 -1.95 -5.56 -10.77
N ALA A 241 -1.43 -5.95 -9.62
CA ALA A 241 -1.04 -5.03 -8.56
C ALA A 241 0.07 -4.06 -8.99
N LEU A 242 1.10 -4.56 -9.68
CA LEU A 242 2.21 -3.73 -10.18
C LEU A 242 1.78 -2.79 -11.31
N LEU A 243 0.89 -3.26 -12.20
CA LEU A 243 0.31 -2.42 -13.24
C LEU A 243 -0.52 -1.27 -12.64
N GLY A 244 -1.35 -1.58 -11.63
CA GLY A 244 -2.14 -0.58 -10.92
C GLY A 244 -1.28 0.44 -10.19
N LEU A 245 -0.25 0.00 -9.48
CA LEU A 245 0.69 0.86 -8.79
C LEU A 245 1.44 1.78 -9.77
N GLY A 246 1.93 1.21 -10.89
CA GLY A 246 2.59 1.98 -11.94
C GLY A 246 1.67 3.05 -12.53
N TYR A 247 0.40 2.73 -12.77
CA TYR A 247 -0.58 3.70 -13.25
C TYR A 247 -0.81 4.84 -12.26
N ILE A 248 -0.97 4.54 -10.97
CA ILE A 248 -1.14 5.54 -9.92
C ILE A 248 0.09 6.44 -9.84
N CYS A 249 1.30 5.86 -9.80
CA CYS A 249 2.53 6.63 -9.74
C CYS A 249 2.67 7.58 -10.94
N LEU A 250 2.40 7.09 -12.15
CA LEU A 250 2.48 7.90 -13.36
C LEU A 250 1.41 9.00 -13.40
N LEU A 251 0.21 8.72 -12.92
CA LEU A 251 -0.89 9.68 -12.91
C LEU A 251 -0.60 10.88 -12.00
N TYR A 252 0.02 10.65 -10.84
CA TYR A 252 0.26 11.70 -9.84
C TYR A 252 1.64 12.36 -9.94
N THR A 253 2.61 11.73 -10.59
CA THR A 253 3.99 12.22 -10.64
C THR A 253 4.43 12.70 -12.03
N SER A 254 3.71 12.29 -13.07
CA SER A 254 4.01 12.72 -14.44
C SER A 254 3.49 14.14 -14.69
N PRO A 255 4.28 15.07 -15.19
CA PRO A 255 3.77 16.37 -15.59
C PRO A 255 2.72 16.18 -16.67
N SER A 256 1.52 16.67 -16.42
CA SER A 256 0.45 16.65 -17.41
C SER A 256 0.82 17.61 -18.57
N PRO A 257 0.65 17.20 -19.84
CA PRO A 257 0.80 18.15 -20.94
C PRO A 257 -0.28 19.25 -20.97
N ARG A 258 -1.12 19.32 -19.94
CA ARG A 258 -2.19 20.33 -19.77
C ARG A 258 -1.89 21.33 -18.65
N ASP A 259 -0.76 21.20 -17.97
CA ASP A 259 -0.26 22.18 -16.98
C ASP A 259 0.81 23.12 -17.68
#